data_02009c5d1c95c185f7d501cba0a6d78f
#
_entry.id   02009c5d1c95c185f7d501cba0a6d78f
#
_cell.length_a   1.000
_cell.length_b   1.000
_cell.length_c   1.000
_cell.angle_alpha   90.00
_cell.angle_beta   90.00
_cell.angle_gamma   90.00
#
_symmetry.space_group_name_H-M   'P 1'
#
loop_
_entity.id
_entity.type
_entity.pdbx_description
1 polymer ?
#
loop_
_entity_poly.entity_id
_entity_poly.type
_entity_poly.pdbx_seq_one_letter_code
_entity_poly.pdbx_strand_id
1 'polypeptide(L)'
;ENLYRIALKYGVSIDRLAAFNGIKDKNNLGVGQVLKIPSGKVASPAANVRRTPKSLRVIIDAGHGGKDRGAVWGGVRESDLNLKVARRVETSLKSRGYPVTMIRRSDVFVDLRRRSEISNRYRNCIFISIHFNATSHTGVRGAETFYVGKRGRFLAKTIQSHLVNTLKVRDRGYKFKRFSVLNDTLCPAVLVECGFISNSYERSRCNSSSYQAAVARSIVSAVEGYDRAY
;
A
#
# COMPACT_ATOMS: atom_id res chain seq x y z
N GLU A 1 -10.61 15.96 23.61
CA GLU A 1 -10.52 14.70 22.84
C GLU A 1 -11.52 14.74 21.69
N ASN A 2 -11.23 14.05 20.58
CA ASN A 2 -12.19 13.89 19.49
C ASN A 2 -12.79 12.48 19.48
N LEU A 3 -13.92 12.31 18.79
CA LEU A 3 -14.65 11.05 18.74
C LEU A 3 -13.79 9.85 18.28
N TYR A 4 -12.80 10.11 17.38
CA TYR A 4 -11.86 9.09 16.93
C TYR A 4 -10.96 8.55 18.05
N ARG A 5 -10.38 9.45 18.87
CA ARG A 5 -9.52 9.05 19.98
C ARG A 5 -10.30 8.30 21.07
N ILE A 6 -11.54 8.73 21.32
CA ILE A 6 -12.42 8.06 22.27
C ILE A 6 -12.80 6.66 21.76
N ALA A 7 -13.20 6.53 20.51
CA ALA A 7 -13.49 5.25 19.89
C ALA A 7 -12.31 4.27 19.97
N LEU A 8 -11.09 4.76 19.66
CA LEU A 8 -9.87 3.97 19.75
C LEU A 8 -9.55 3.53 21.19
N LYS A 9 -9.68 4.43 22.16
CA LYS A 9 -9.43 4.18 23.60
C LYS A 9 -10.32 3.06 24.14
N TYR A 10 -11.58 3.02 23.71
CA TYR A 10 -12.56 2.04 24.18
C TYR A 10 -12.78 0.85 23.22
N GLY A 11 -11.98 0.72 22.15
CA GLY A 11 -12.04 -0.41 21.23
C GLY A 11 -13.35 -0.54 20.46
N VAL A 12 -14.03 0.58 20.18
CA VAL A 12 -15.29 0.62 19.41
C VAL A 12 -15.08 1.36 18.08
N SER A 13 -15.90 1.08 17.07
CA SER A 13 -15.83 1.86 15.83
C SER A 13 -16.42 3.26 16.04
N ILE A 14 -15.90 4.26 15.30
CA ILE A 14 -16.43 5.64 15.34
C ILE A 14 -17.90 5.64 14.96
N ASP A 15 -18.29 4.88 13.96
CA ASP A 15 -19.67 4.81 13.46
C ASP A 15 -20.62 4.29 14.52
N ARG A 16 -20.21 3.25 15.24
CA ARG A 16 -21.02 2.70 16.34
C ARG A 16 -21.09 3.67 17.52
N LEU A 17 -19.97 4.31 17.88
CA LEU A 17 -19.95 5.27 18.97
C LEU A 17 -20.83 6.48 18.63
N ALA A 18 -20.76 6.98 17.40
CA ALA A 18 -21.60 8.08 16.91
C ALA A 18 -23.09 7.69 16.91
N ALA A 19 -23.45 6.56 16.31
CA ALA A 19 -24.83 6.09 16.24
C ALA A 19 -25.42 5.84 17.62
N PHE A 20 -24.65 5.23 18.53
CA PHE A 20 -25.10 4.94 19.90
C PHE A 20 -25.35 6.19 20.74
N ASN A 21 -24.71 7.32 20.38
CA ASN A 21 -24.85 8.61 21.05
C ASN A 21 -25.63 9.64 20.21
N GLY A 22 -26.26 9.26 19.12
CA GLY A 22 -27.05 10.17 18.27
C GLY A 22 -26.22 11.28 17.58
N ILE A 23 -24.91 11.09 17.44
CA ILE A 23 -23.99 12.08 16.85
C ILE A 23 -24.08 12.02 15.33
N LYS A 24 -24.66 13.05 14.72
CA LYS A 24 -24.80 13.16 13.27
C LYS A 24 -23.49 13.60 12.59
N ASP A 25 -22.79 14.58 13.17
CA ASP A 25 -21.48 15.03 12.69
C ASP A 25 -20.36 14.53 13.60
N LYS A 26 -19.58 13.59 13.10
CA LYS A 26 -18.48 12.93 13.83
C LYS A 26 -17.29 13.86 14.11
N ASN A 27 -17.22 15.02 13.46
CA ASN A 27 -16.17 16.02 13.65
C ASN A 27 -16.57 17.09 14.67
N ASN A 28 -17.85 17.16 15.04
CA ASN A 28 -18.39 18.15 15.97
C ASN A 28 -18.78 17.50 17.31
N LEU A 29 -17.80 17.38 18.21
CA LEU A 29 -18.02 16.90 19.56
C LEU A 29 -17.93 18.07 20.55
N GLY A 30 -18.98 18.29 21.31
CA GLY A 30 -18.99 19.35 22.32
C GLY A 30 -18.00 19.10 23.46
N VAL A 31 -17.36 20.16 23.94
CA VAL A 31 -16.53 20.09 25.17
C VAL A 31 -17.43 19.81 26.34
N GLY A 32 -17.08 18.80 27.16
CA GLY A 32 -17.92 18.35 28.28
C GLY A 32 -19.06 17.40 27.92
N GLN A 33 -19.24 17.06 26.63
CA GLN A 33 -20.26 16.11 26.22
C GLN A 33 -19.97 14.71 26.77
N VAL A 34 -20.92 14.15 27.53
CA VAL A 34 -20.85 12.78 28.05
C VAL A 34 -21.22 11.80 26.97
N LEU A 35 -20.35 10.83 26.70
CA LEU A 35 -20.60 9.76 25.75
C LEU A 35 -20.84 8.43 26.45
N LYS A 36 -21.90 7.74 26.07
CA LYS A 36 -22.15 6.35 26.44
C LYS A 36 -21.29 5.45 25.56
N ILE A 37 -20.45 4.61 26.17
CA ILE A 37 -19.66 3.64 25.44
C ILE A 37 -20.50 2.38 25.27
N PRO A 38 -20.77 1.95 24.00
CA PRO A 38 -21.54 0.73 23.79
C PRO A 38 -20.79 -0.48 24.36
N SER A 39 -21.34 -1.08 25.44
CA SER A 39 -20.81 -2.30 26.03
C SER A 39 -21.04 -3.49 25.10
N GLY A 40 -20.06 -4.36 25.00
CA GLY A 40 -20.03 -5.56 24.16
C GLY A 40 -18.83 -5.54 23.21
N LYS A 41 -18.01 -6.60 23.26
CA LYS A 41 -16.99 -6.83 22.22
C LYS A 41 -17.68 -6.75 20.87
N VAL A 42 -17.33 -5.76 20.07
CA VAL A 42 -17.77 -5.75 18.68
C VAL A 42 -17.13 -6.96 18.04
N ALA A 43 -17.93 -7.95 17.70
CA ALA A 43 -17.60 -8.70 16.50
C ALA A 43 -17.47 -7.63 15.40
N SER A 44 -16.25 -7.39 14.94
CA SER A 44 -16.03 -6.51 13.79
C SER A 44 -17.01 -6.94 12.71
N PRO A 45 -17.74 -6.02 12.05
CA PRO A 45 -18.67 -6.39 10.97
C PRO A 45 -17.95 -7.08 9.79
N ALA A 46 -16.63 -7.20 9.86
CA ALA A 46 -15.79 -7.91 8.89
C ALA A 46 -15.70 -9.43 9.12
N ALA A 47 -16.32 -10.00 10.17
CA ALA A 47 -16.02 -11.39 10.56
C ALA A 47 -16.91 -12.46 9.91
N ASN A 48 -17.94 -12.15 9.10
CA ASN A 48 -18.78 -13.21 8.51
C ASN A 48 -19.41 -12.92 7.16
N VAL A 49 -18.88 -12.02 6.35
CA VAL A 49 -19.07 -12.17 4.93
C VAL A 49 -18.05 -13.22 4.48
N ARG A 50 -18.46 -14.46 4.25
CA ARG A 50 -17.71 -15.44 3.46
C ARG A 50 -17.53 -14.79 2.07
N ARG A 51 -16.47 -13.97 1.93
CA ARG A 51 -16.07 -13.50 0.61
C ARG A 51 -15.60 -14.73 -0.14
N THR A 52 -16.22 -15.00 -1.28
CA THR A 52 -15.70 -15.98 -2.22
C THR A 52 -14.21 -15.66 -2.43
N PRO A 53 -13.32 -16.64 -2.25
CA PRO A 53 -11.88 -16.39 -2.46
C PRO A 53 -11.67 -15.83 -3.86
N LYS A 54 -10.94 -14.73 -3.95
CA LYS A 54 -10.55 -14.16 -5.24
C LYS A 54 -9.60 -15.12 -5.95
N SER A 55 -9.77 -15.28 -7.25
CA SER A 55 -8.90 -16.13 -8.06
C SER A 55 -7.56 -15.45 -8.41
N LEU A 56 -7.55 -14.11 -8.50
CA LEU A 56 -6.35 -13.32 -8.80
C LEU A 56 -5.39 -13.31 -7.62
N ARG A 57 -4.20 -13.87 -7.81
CA ARG A 57 -3.12 -13.81 -6.83
C ARG A 57 -2.33 -12.51 -6.97
N VAL A 58 -2.00 -11.88 -5.86
CA VAL A 58 -1.14 -10.70 -5.84
C VAL A 58 0.23 -11.07 -5.27
N ILE A 59 1.26 -10.92 -6.11
CA ILE A 59 2.65 -11.09 -5.69
C ILE A 59 3.18 -9.72 -5.30
N ILE A 60 3.60 -9.58 -4.04
CA ILE A 60 4.11 -8.32 -3.49
C ILE A 60 5.61 -8.47 -3.30
N ASP A 61 6.36 -7.65 -3.99
CA ASP A 61 7.79 -7.52 -3.88
C ASP A 61 8.12 -6.24 -3.09
N ALA A 62 8.61 -6.40 -1.87
CA ALA A 62 9.23 -5.29 -1.16
C ALA A 62 10.68 -5.16 -1.67
N GLY A 63 10.94 -4.14 -2.48
CA GLY A 63 12.25 -3.94 -3.09
C GLY A 63 13.39 -3.90 -2.08
N HIS A 64 14.61 -4.27 -2.52
CA HIS A 64 15.80 -4.33 -1.67
C HIS A 64 15.68 -5.30 -0.47
N GLY A 65 16.50 -5.14 0.57
CA GLY A 65 16.48 -5.90 1.81
C GLY A 65 17.83 -6.51 2.20
N GLY A 66 18.08 -6.67 3.49
CA GLY A 66 19.32 -7.20 4.04
C GLY A 66 20.55 -6.35 3.68
N LYS A 67 21.51 -6.94 2.99
CA LYS A 67 22.74 -6.23 2.53
C LYS A 67 22.45 -5.13 1.50
N ASP A 68 21.36 -5.22 0.75
CA ASP A 68 20.90 -4.18 -0.18
C ASP A 68 19.88 -3.29 0.53
N ARG A 69 20.34 -2.14 0.99
CA ARG A 69 19.49 -1.19 1.70
C ARG A 69 18.64 -0.30 0.77
N GLY A 70 18.89 -0.36 -0.55
CA GLY A 70 18.39 0.63 -1.48
C GLY A 70 18.96 2.01 -1.19
N ALA A 71 18.21 3.04 -1.55
CA ALA A 71 18.59 4.40 -1.22
C ALA A 71 18.57 4.64 0.31
N VAL A 72 19.55 5.42 0.80
CA VAL A 72 19.63 5.83 2.22
C VAL A 72 19.82 7.34 2.28
N TRP A 73 18.85 8.04 2.87
CA TRP A 73 18.86 9.50 3.01
C TRP A 73 18.32 9.92 4.38
N GLY A 74 19.11 10.77 5.09
CA GLY A 74 18.70 11.28 6.40
C GLY A 74 18.31 10.18 7.39
N GLY A 75 19.05 9.06 7.42
CA GLY A 75 18.78 7.91 8.29
C GLY A 75 17.61 7.01 7.86
N VAL A 76 16.90 7.38 6.79
CA VAL A 76 15.79 6.56 6.25
C VAL A 76 16.33 5.63 5.17
N ARG A 77 16.06 4.32 5.31
CA ARG A 77 16.42 3.30 4.31
C ARG A 77 15.19 2.95 3.46
N GLU A 78 15.37 2.89 2.16
CA GLU A 78 14.34 2.50 1.21
C GLU A 78 13.80 1.10 1.51
N SER A 79 14.66 0.13 1.77
CA SER A 79 14.28 -1.25 2.08
C SER A 79 13.29 -1.38 3.25
N ASP A 80 13.41 -0.52 4.26
CA ASP A 80 12.51 -0.50 5.42
C ASP A 80 11.13 0.05 5.04
N LEU A 81 11.10 1.12 4.25
CA LEU A 81 9.84 1.71 3.77
C LEU A 81 9.09 0.74 2.88
N ASN A 82 9.80 0.09 1.95
CA ASN A 82 9.25 -0.90 1.05
C ASN A 82 8.57 -2.03 1.81
N LEU A 83 9.23 -2.57 2.84
CA LEU A 83 8.68 -3.64 3.66
C LEU A 83 7.48 -3.19 4.50
N LYS A 84 7.53 -1.98 5.07
CA LYS A 84 6.41 -1.41 5.85
C LYS A 84 5.16 -1.25 4.98
N VAL A 85 5.30 -0.72 3.77
CA VAL A 85 4.17 -0.57 2.83
C VAL A 85 3.68 -1.93 2.35
N ALA A 86 4.59 -2.82 1.95
CA ALA A 86 4.26 -4.16 1.45
C ALA A 86 3.43 -4.98 2.45
N ARG A 87 3.78 -4.94 3.74
CA ARG A 87 3.00 -5.61 4.80
C ARG A 87 1.59 -5.03 4.95
N ARG A 88 1.43 -3.70 4.80
CA ARG A 88 0.11 -3.05 4.84
C ARG A 88 -0.76 -3.45 3.64
N VAL A 89 -0.16 -3.52 2.45
CA VAL A 89 -0.82 -4.00 1.22
C VAL A 89 -1.26 -5.46 1.40
N GLU A 90 -0.36 -6.32 1.88
CA GLU A 90 -0.68 -7.73 2.15
C GLU A 90 -1.86 -7.88 3.08
N THR A 91 -1.82 -7.24 4.25
CA THR A 91 -2.90 -7.30 5.25
C THR A 91 -4.23 -6.86 4.66
N SER A 92 -4.22 -5.75 3.91
CA SER A 92 -5.42 -5.19 3.30
C SER A 92 -5.98 -6.06 2.17
N LEU A 93 -5.14 -6.69 1.35
CA LEU A 93 -5.59 -7.58 0.28
C LEU A 93 -6.12 -8.90 0.83
N LYS A 94 -5.44 -9.48 1.82
CA LYS A 94 -5.92 -10.71 2.48
C LYS A 94 -7.28 -10.52 3.14
N SER A 95 -7.52 -9.39 3.79
CA SER A 95 -8.84 -9.08 4.37
C SER A 95 -9.94 -8.92 3.31
N ARG A 96 -9.58 -8.74 2.05
CA ARG A 96 -10.48 -8.67 0.89
C ARG A 96 -10.61 -10.00 0.12
N GLY A 97 -10.00 -11.07 0.62
CA GLY A 97 -10.08 -12.41 0.05
C GLY A 97 -9.07 -12.71 -1.07
N TYR A 98 -8.10 -11.80 -1.33
CA TYR A 98 -7.06 -12.07 -2.32
C TYR A 98 -6.01 -13.03 -1.76
N PRO A 99 -5.61 -14.08 -2.51
CA PRO A 99 -4.42 -14.84 -2.21
C PRO A 99 -3.17 -13.96 -2.46
N VAL A 100 -2.33 -13.80 -1.44
CA VAL A 100 -1.14 -12.93 -1.50
C VAL A 100 0.12 -13.75 -1.26
N THR A 101 1.13 -13.50 -2.09
CA THR A 101 2.50 -14.01 -1.89
C THR A 101 3.45 -12.83 -1.71
N MET A 102 4.13 -12.78 -0.57
CA MET A 102 5.21 -11.83 -0.31
C MET A 102 6.55 -12.43 -0.74
N ILE A 103 7.37 -11.69 -1.50
CA ILE A 103 8.73 -12.12 -1.87
C ILE A 103 9.63 -12.18 -0.63
N ARG A 104 9.55 -11.20 0.25
CA ARG A 104 10.20 -11.21 1.57
C ARG A 104 9.26 -10.67 2.64
N ARG A 105 9.42 -11.19 3.86
CA ARG A 105 8.62 -10.77 5.04
C ARG A 105 9.45 -10.15 6.15
N SER A 106 10.76 -10.15 5.98
CA SER A 106 11.75 -9.59 6.91
C SER A 106 12.81 -8.82 6.15
N ASP A 107 13.76 -8.22 6.87
CA ASP A 107 14.88 -7.51 6.27
C ASP A 107 15.95 -8.53 5.83
N VAL A 108 15.67 -9.24 4.73
CA VAL A 108 16.55 -10.19 4.07
C VAL A 108 16.78 -9.81 2.61
N PHE A 109 17.98 -10.09 2.10
CA PHE A 109 18.30 -9.92 0.69
C PHE A 109 17.67 -11.05 -0.14
N VAL A 110 17.01 -10.66 -1.23
CA VAL A 110 16.52 -11.58 -2.27
C VAL A 110 17.00 -11.02 -3.61
N ASP A 111 17.76 -11.82 -4.37
CA ASP A 111 18.25 -11.36 -5.67
C ASP A 111 17.13 -11.20 -6.70
N LEU A 112 17.37 -10.41 -7.76
CA LEU A 112 16.36 -10.03 -8.74
C LEU A 112 15.76 -11.25 -9.46
N ARG A 113 16.62 -12.22 -9.83
CA ARG A 113 16.17 -13.45 -10.50
C ARG A 113 15.23 -14.26 -9.62
N ARG A 114 15.58 -14.39 -8.32
CA ARG A 114 14.74 -15.12 -7.36
C ARG A 114 13.37 -14.49 -7.18
N ARG A 115 13.25 -13.15 -7.29
CA ARG A 115 11.96 -12.45 -7.20
C ARG A 115 11.03 -12.85 -8.35
N SER A 116 11.52 -12.83 -9.58
CA SER A 116 10.75 -13.27 -10.76
C SER A 116 10.46 -14.78 -10.73
N GLU A 117 11.42 -15.62 -10.33
CA GLU A 117 11.20 -17.08 -10.18
C GLU A 117 10.05 -17.41 -9.21
N ILE A 118 9.96 -16.69 -8.09
CA ILE A 118 8.85 -16.89 -7.12
C ILE A 118 7.51 -16.50 -7.78
N SER A 119 7.47 -15.38 -8.50
CA SER A 119 6.28 -14.93 -9.22
C SER A 119 5.85 -15.94 -10.28
N ASN A 120 6.79 -16.44 -11.05
CA ASN A 120 6.55 -17.31 -12.21
C ASN A 120 6.03 -18.72 -11.86
N ARG A 121 5.95 -19.05 -10.57
CA ARG A 121 5.27 -20.28 -10.08
C ARG A 121 3.74 -20.19 -10.18
N TYR A 122 3.21 -18.99 -10.39
CA TYR A 122 1.78 -18.74 -10.41
C TYR A 122 1.32 -18.27 -11.80
N ARG A 123 0.14 -18.71 -12.23
CA ARG A 123 -0.40 -18.36 -13.57
C ARG A 123 -1.37 -17.20 -13.52
N ASN A 124 -2.36 -17.23 -12.63
CA ASN A 124 -3.35 -16.16 -12.47
C ASN A 124 -2.87 -15.18 -11.39
N CYS A 125 -1.93 -14.31 -11.76
CA CYS A 125 -1.34 -13.37 -10.82
C CYS A 125 -0.99 -12.03 -11.45
N ILE A 126 -0.74 -11.04 -10.58
CA ILE A 126 -0.06 -9.79 -10.88
C ILE A 126 1.12 -9.61 -9.94
N PHE A 127 2.15 -8.92 -10.40
CA PHE A 127 3.36 -8.65 -9.64
C PHE A 127 3.50 -7.13 -9.39
N ILE A 128 3.66 -6.75 -8.13
CA ILE A 128 3.80 -5.36 -7.69
C ILE A 128 5.06 -5.23 -6.85
N SER A 129 6.11 -4.61 -7.43
CA SER A 129 7.33 -4.23 -6.72
C SER A 129 7.16 -2.83 -6.13
N ILE A 130 7.44 -2.68 -4.84
CA ILE A 130 7.23 -1.44 -4.08
C ILE A 130 8.60 -0.85 -3.75
N HIS A 131 8.78 0.42 -4.12
CA HIS A 131 10.01 1.19 -3.99
C HIS A 131 9.77 2.63 -3.54
N PHE A 132 10.84 3.29 -3.11
CA PHE A 132 10.91 4.72 -2.87
C PHE A 132 12.16 5.27 -3.53
N ASN A 133 11.97 6.16 -4.47
CA ASN A 133 13.00 6.68 -5.35
C ASN A 133 14.00 7.62 -4.64
N ALA A 134 15.14 7.81 -5.25
CA ALA A 134 16.11 8.82 -4.87
C ALA A 134 16.92 9.32 -6.08
N THR A 135 17.40 10.55 -6.00
CA THR A 135 18.25 11.17 -7.00
C THR A 135 19.19 12.19 -6.34
N SER A 136 20.31 12.51 -6.97
CA SER A 136 21.21 13.57 -6.53
C SER A 136 20.54 14.95 -6.50
N HIS A 137 19.54 15.18 -7.37
CA HIS A 137 18.76 16.42 -7.39
C HIS A 137 17.66 16.36 -6.31
N THR A 138 17.95 16.84 -5.13
CA THR A 138 17.07 16.76 -3.95
C THR A 138 15.76 17.53 -4.07
N GLY A 139 15.60 18.40 -5.08
CA GLY A 139 14.35 19.08 -5.42
C GLY A 139 13.31 18.19 -6.11
N VAL A 140 13.71 17.00 -6.62
CA VAL A 140 12.80 16.08 -7.32
C VAL A 140 11.81 15.46 -6.34
N ARG A 141 10.52 15.43 -6.77
CA ARG A 141 9.39 14.94 -5.96
C ARG A 141 8.35 14.23 -6.83
N GLY A 142 7.48 13.45 -6.19
CA GLY A 142 6.30 12.84 -6.80
C GLY A 142 6.34 11.32 -6.83
N ALA A 143 5.33 10.71 -7.46
CA ALA A 143 5.25 9.26 -7.65
C ALA A 143 5.31 8.91 -9.13
N GLU A 144 5.88 7.75 -9.44
CA GLU A 144 5.92 7.20 -10.80
C GLU A 144 5.79 5.67 -10.78
N THR A 145 5.24 5.11 -11.85
CA THR A 145 5.06 3.66 -11.93
C THR A 145 5.65 3.13 -13.23
N PHE A 146 6.46 2.09 -13.14
CA PHE A 146 7.08 1.44 -14.29
C PHE A 146 6.38 0.13 -14.61
N TYR A 147 6.35 -0.23 -15.91
CA TYR A 147 5.68 -1.43 -16.40
C TYR A 147 6.35 -2.07 -17.59
N VAL A 148 5.98 -3.33 -17.84
CA VAL A 148 6.20 -4.06 -19.10
C VAL A 148 4.88 -4.66 -19.58
N GLY A 149 4.71 -4.76 -20.91
CA GLY A 149 3.54 -5.37 -21.55
C GLY A 149 2.21 -4.60 -21.40
N LYS A 150 1.21 -4.99 -22.21
CA LYS A 150 -0.08 -4.29 -22.28
C LYS A 150 -0.86 -4.34 -20.96
N ARG A 151 -0.95 -5.53 -20.32
CA ARG A 151 -1.66 -5.68 -19.04
C ARG A 151 -0.93 -4.98 -17.89
N GLY A 152 0.43 -5.00 -17.91
CA GLY A 152 1.24 -4.22 -16.96
C GLY A 152 0.99 -2.73 -17.12
N ARG A 153 0.83 -2.22 -18.35
CA ARG A 153 0.49 -0.80 -18.61
C ARG A 153 -0.83 -0.40 -17.98
N PHE A 154 -1.86 -1.25 -18.09
CA PHE A 154 -3.15 -0.97 -17.47
C PHE A 154 -3.05 -0.92 -15.94
N LEU A 155 -2.38 -1.90 -15.34
CA LEU A 155 -2.13 -1.95 -13.89
C LEU A 155 -1.35 -0.70 -13.43
N ALA A 156 -0.28 -0.32 -14.15
CA ALA A 156 0.52 0.87 -13.83
C ALA A 156 -0.29 2.16 -13.91
N LYS A 157 -1.11 2.34 -14.96
CA LYS A 157 -2.01 3.49 -15.10
C LYS A 157 -2.97 3.59 -13.91
N THR A 158 -3.56 2.46 -13.51
CA THR A 158 -4.53 2.43 -12.40
C THR A 158 -3.85 2.73 -11.07
N ILE A 159 -2.68 2.12 -10.78
CA ILE A 159 -1.91 2.41 -9.58
C ILE A 159 -1.50 3.88 -9.53
N GLN A 160 -0.94 4.41 -10.63
CA GLN A 160 -0.48 5.81 -10.71
C GLN A 160 -1.61 6.77 -10.41
N SER A 161 -2.78 6.58 -11.03
CA SER A 161 -3.95 7.42 -10.80
C SER A 161 -4.38 7.42 -9.33
N HIS A 162 -4.45 6.23 -8.70
CA HIS A 162 -4.82 6.14 -7.28
C HIS A 162 -3.77 6.78 -6.36
N LEU A 163 -2.47 6.61 -6.64
CA LEU A 163 -1.40 7.25 -5.86
C LEU A 163 -1.50 8.76 -5.90
N VAL A 164 -1.56 9.34 -7.11
CA VAL A 164 -1.63 10.80 -7.29
C VAL A 164 -2.86 11.39 -6.60
N ASN A 165 -4.01 10.76 -6.82
CA ASN A 165 -5.28 11.26 -6.26
C ASN A 165 -5.33 11.15 -4.73
N THR A 166 -4.81 10.06 -4.16
CA THR A 166 -4.86 9.82 -2.71
C THR A 166 -3.79 10.59 -1.95
N LEU A 167 -2.55 10.60 -2.48
CA LEU A 167 -1.41 11.20 -1.78
C LEU A 167 -1.26 12.69 -2.05
N LYS A 168 -1.93 13.20 -3.09
CA LYS A 168 -1.77 14.60 -3.57
C LYS A 168 -0.29 14.93 -3.82
N VAL A 169 0.38 14.03 -4.51
CA VAL A 169 1.78 14.17 -4.93
C VAL A 169 1.87 14.55 -6.40
N ARG A 170 3.04 15.06 -6.81
CA ARG A 170 3.30 15.35 -8.22
C ARG A 170 3.20 14.06 -9.03
N ASP A 171 2.41 14.10 -10.08
CA ASP A 171 2.32 13.00 -11.05
C ASP A 171 3.54 13.02 -11.96
N ARG A 172 4.32 11.93 -11.92
CA ARG A 172 5.45 11.71 -12.83
C ARG A 172 5.12 10.69 -13.93
N GLY A 173 3.87 10.22 -13.94
CA GLY A 173 3.34 9.32 -14.94
C GLY A 173 3.68 7.85 -14.73
N TYR A 174 3.18 7.04 -15.66
CA TYR A 174 3.53 5.62 -15.77
C TYR A 174 4.32 5.40 -17.07
N LYS A 175 5.42 4.62 -16.97
CA LYS A 175 6.45 4.57 -18.02
C LYS A 175 6.83 3.12 -18.34
N PHE A 176 7.06 2.84 -19.61
CA PHE A 176 7.66 1.58 -20.01
C PHE A 176 9.13 1.57 -19.60
N LYS A 177 9.57 0.52 -18.87
CA LYS A 177 10.99 0.32 -18.56
C LYS A 177 11.27 -1.16 -18.28
N ARG A 178 12.30 -1.69 -18.93
CA ARG A 178 12.74 -3.09 -18.80
C ARG A 178 13.66 -3.27 -17.60
N PHE A 179 13.14 -3.07 -16.39
CA PHE A 179 13.82 -3.56 -15.19
C PHE A 179 13.81 -5.09 -15.20
N SER A 180 14.92 -5.73 -14.82
CA SER A 180 15.02 -7.21 -14.83
C SER A 180 13.86 -7.87 -14.08
N VAL A 181 13.53 -7.38 -12.89
CA VAL A 181 12.43 -7.92 -12.08
C VAL A 181 11.06 -7.85 -12.78
N LEU A 182 10.85 -6.88 -13.67
CA LEU A 182 9.62 -6.77 -14.47
C LEU A 182 9.69 -7.59 -15.76
N ASN A 183 10.85 -7.53 -16.43
CA ASN A 183 11.04 -8.17 -17.72
C ASN A 183 11.03 -9.71 -17.63
N ASP A 184 11.57 -10.24 -16.52
CA ASP A 184 11.69 -11.67 -16.27
C ASP A 184 10.46 -12.27 -15.58
N THR A 185 9.47 -11.44 -15.25
CA THR A 185 8.20 -11.85 -14.65
C THR A 185 7.15 -12.09 -15.73
N LEU A 186 6.54 -13.30 -15.72
CA LEU A 186 5.58 -13.74 -16.76
C LEU A 186 4.19 -13.14 -16.59
N CYS A 187 3.78 -12.79 -15.39
CA CYS A 187 2.50 -12.14 -15.14
C CYS A 187 2.59 -10.61 -15.35
N PRO A 188 1.46 -9.90 -15.45
CA PRO A 188 1.47 -8.44 -15.51
C PRO A 188 2.22 -7.85 -14.32
N ALA A 189 3.29 -7.08 -14.60
CA ALA A 189 4.27 -6.65 -13.62
C ALA A 189 4.45 -5.13 -13.62
N VAL A 190 4.55 -4.55 -12.43
CA VAL A 190 4.81 -3.13 -12.21
C VAL A 190 5.81 -2.90 -11.08
N LEU A 191 6.55 -1.79 -11.18
CA LEU A 191 7.39 -1.25 -10.11
C LEU A 191 6.88 0.15 -9.78
N VAL A 192 6.59 0.36 -8.51
CA VAL A 192 5.92 1.56 -8.01
C VAL A 192 6.89 2.36 -7.16
N GLU A 193 7.27 3.54 -7.64
CA GLU A 193 8.05 4.53 -6.88
C GLU A 193 7.09 5.44 -6.13
N CYS A 194 6.96 5.21 -4.83
CA CYS A 194 5.93 5.82 -4.01
C CYS A 194 6.26 7.25 -3.54
N GLY A 195 7.45 7.76 -3.85
CA GLY A 195 7.95 9.09 -3.46
C GLY A 195 9.46 9.13 -3.45
N PHE A 196 10.07 10.31 -3.33
CA PHE A 196 11.51 10.52 -3.39
C PHE A 196 12.10 10.77 -2.00
N ILE A 197 12.84 9.82 -1.44
CA ILE A 197 13.46 9.97 -0.11
C ILE A 197 14.69 10.86 -0.11
N SER A 198 15.25 11.20 -1.27
CA SER A 198 16.30 12.23 -1.40
C SER A 198 15.77 13.64 -1.11
N ASN A 199 14.46 13.90 -1.34
CA ASN A 199 13.81 15.14 -0.98
C ASN A 199 13.41 15.13 0.50
N SER A 200 13.83 16.12 1.29
CA SER A 200 13.61 16.16 2.75
C SER A 200 12.13 16.19 3.13
N TYR A 201 11.33 16.98 2.41
CA TYR A 201 9.89 17.08 2.64
C TYR A 201 9.18 15.75 2.34
N GLU A 202 9.46 15.13 1.16
CA GLU A 202 8.86 13.82 0.84
C GLU A 202 9.36 12.71 1.75
N ARG A 203 10.66 12.71 2.11
CA ARG A 203 11.22 11.73 3.03
C ARG A 203 10.49 11.70 4.37
N SER A 204 10.20 12.88 4.94
CA SER A 204 9.42 12.99 6.17
C SER A 204 8.03 12.37 6.00
N ARG A 205 7.35 12.68 4.90
CA ARG A 205 6.04 12.09 4.58
C ARG A 205 6.13 10.58 4.38
N CYS A 206 7.05 10.10 3.54
CA CYS A 206 7.25 8.67 3.24
C CYS A 206 7.52 7.85 4.51
N ASN A 207 8.23 8.43 5.48
CA ASN A 207 8.50 7.78 6.76
C ASN A 207 7.30 7.80 7.74
N SER A 208 6.24 8.54 7.43
CA SER A 208 5.04 8.59 8.28
C SER A 208 4.11 7.39 8.07
N SER A 209 3.52 6.91 9.17
CA SER A 209 2.54 5.81 9.14
C SER A 209 1.31 6.13 8.28
N SER A 210 0.87 7.39 8.29
CA SER A 210 -0.28 7.88 7.52
C SER A 210 -0.04 7.81 6.01
N TYR A 211 1.15 8.25 5.56
CA TYR A 211 1.53 8.17 4.15
C TYR A 211 1.64 6.72 3.66
N GLN A 212 2.33 5.87 4.41
CA GLN A 212 2.47 4.45 4.11
C GLN A 212 1.10 3.74 4.02
N ALA A 213 0.17 4.08 4.92
CA ALA A 213 -1.19 3.58 4.87
C ALA A 213 -1.95 4.09 3.63
N ALA A 214 -1.73 5.34 3.23
CA ALA A 214 -2.35 5.92 2.03
C ALA A 214 -1.80 5.28 0.75
N VAL A 215 -0.48 5.03 0.65
CA VAL A 215 0.13 4.26 -0.45
C VAL A 215 -0.50 2.86 -0.53
N ALA A 216 -0.60 2.17 0.60
CA ALA A 216 -1.19 0.83 0.63
C ALA A 216 -2.65 0.83 0.15
N ARG A 217 -3.47 1.80 0.58
CA ARG A 217 -4.86 1.95 0.09
C ARG A 217 -4.91 2.17 -1.41
N SER A 218 -4.02 3.02 -1.95
CA SER A 218 -3.96 3.30 -3.39
C SER A 218 -3.66 2.04 -4.21
N ILE A 219 -2.67 1.26 -3.78
CA ILE A 219 -2.31 0.00 -4.45
C ILE A 219 -3.48 -1.00 -4.36
N VAL A 220 -4.10 -1.16 -3.20
CA VAL A 220 -5.24 -2.07 -3.00
C VAL A 220 -6.42 -1.69 -3.88
N SER A 221 -6.81 -0.42 -3.95
CA SER A 221 -7.88 0.06 -4.82
C SER A 221 -7.58 -0.20 -6.31
N ALA A 222 -6.31 -0.04 -6.69
CA ALA A 222 -5.88 -0.33 -8.06
C ALA A 222 -5.97 -1.83 -8.39
N VAL A 223 -5.60 -2.71 -7.45
CA VAL A 223 -5.74 -4.17 -7.60
C VAL A 223 -7.22 -4.54 -7.77
N GLU A 224 -8.11 -3.99 -6.96
CA GLU A 224 -9.56 -4.22 -7.09
C GLU A 224 -10.10 -3.71 -8.44
N GLY A 225 -9.58 -2.58 -8.93
CA GLY A 225 -9.91 -2.06 -10.27
C GLY A 225 -9.42 -2.97 -11.39
N TYR A 226 -8.21 -3.49 -11.26
CA TYR A 226 -7.63 -4.45 -12.19
C TYR A 226 -8.42 -5.76 -12.24
N ASP A 227 -8.74 -6.35 -11.07
CA ASP A 227 -9.48 -7.61 -10.94
C ASP A 227 -10.89 -7.53 -11.53
N ARG A 228 -11.51 -6.34 -11.55
CA ARG A 228 -12.81 -6.13 -12.22
C ARG A 228 -12.71 -6.01 -13.74
N ALA A 229 -11.54 -5.66 -14.26
CA ALA A 229 -11.33 -5.41 -15.69
C ALA A 229 -10.85 -6.65 -16.47
N TYR A 230 -10.33 -7.65 -15.77
CA TYR A 230 -9.74 -8.87 -16.33
C TYR A 230 -10.22 -10.15 -15.63
#